data_a4b66842cde79285eb198d5d63905ea0
#
_entry.id   a4b66842cde79285eb198d5d63905ea0
#
_cell.length_a   1.000
_cell.length_b   1.000
_cell.length_c   1.000
_cell.angle_alpha   90.00
_cell.angle_beta   90.00
_cell.angle_gamma   90.00
#
_symmetry.space_group_name_H-M   'P 1'
#
loop_
_entity.id
_entity.type
_entity.pdbx_description
1 polymer ?
#
loop_
_entity_poly.entity_id
_entity_poly.type
_entity_poly.pdbx_seq_one_letter_code
_entity_poly.pdbx_strand_id
1 'polypeptide(L)'
;MDDLLLELARQYRNRYYGKYRGFVTDNDDPEQRGRLRLMVPSVLGETPTGWALPSLPFGGLADQGLFMVPEVDAQVWVEFEAGNVNLPIWTGTFWQASGDPPAEAAKSPPTTRVLKTPSGHILQFDDESGAEKFRLAHPAGTEMTVDEKGTVIVADAKGNTLTLDADAGKVVVEDSNGNTITMSSSGTTIEDANGNKVEMAASGVTVKGQQVVVDAQTVMLAGQGGEPIIKGQSFLTLFATHVHPSAMGPTGPPIPQGEMSTLSMKVMTS
;
A
#
# COMPACT_ATOMS: atom_id res chain seq x y z
N MET A 1 16.36 43.30 -56.39
CA MET A 1 17.09 42.85 -55.18
C MET A 1 16.41 43.36 -53.90
N ASP A 2 15.91 44.59 -53.94
CA ASP A 2 15.22 45.21 -52.80
C ASP A 2 13.89 44.53 -52.42
N ASP A 3 13.10 44.08 -53.44
CA ASP A 3 11.84 43.38 -53.17
C ASP A 3 12.03 42.03 -52.49
N LEU A 4 13.09 41.28 -52.85
CA LEU A 4 13.42 39.99 -52.22
C LEU A 4 13.87 40.16 -50.76
N LEU A 5 14.66 41.21 -50.53
CA LEU A 5 15.09 41.58 -49.15
C LEU A 5 13.91 42.04 -48.29
N LEU A 6 12.99 42.79 -48.86
CA LEU A 6 11.76 43.19 -48.16
C LEU A 6 10.84 42.01 -47.87
N GLU A 7 10.71 41.07 -48.78
CA GLU A 7 9.91 39.85 -48.61
C GLU A 7 10.55 38.92 -47.52
N LEU A 8 11.86 38.72 -47.58
CA LEU A 8 12.62 38.04 -46.56
C LEU A 8 12.48 38.71 -45.20
N ALA A 9 12.63 40.02 -45.12
CA ALA A 9 12.46 40.79 -43.90
C ALA A 9 11.04 40.67 -43.34
N ARG A 10 10.00 40.63 -44.18
CA ARG A 10 8.61 40.43 -43.76
C ARG A 10 8.38 39.01 -43.22
N GLN A 11 8.95 37.97 -43.91
CA GLN A 11 8.86 36.60 -43.47
C GLN A 11 9.55 36.36 -42.12
N TYR A 12 10.72 36.99 -41.91
CA TYR A 12 11.42 36.86 -40.60
C TYR A 12 10.76 37.69 -39.49
N ARG A 13 10.15 38.82 -39.84
CA ARG A 13 9.59 39.76 -38.86
C ARG A 13 8.39 39.24 -38.07
N ASN A 14 7.68 38.22 -38.61
CA ASN A 14 6.50 37.61 -38.03
C ASN A 14 6.72 36.13 -37.61
N ARG A 15 7.99 35.74 -37.46
CA ARG A 15 8.36 34.38 -37.05
C ARG A 15 9.04 34.40 -35.67
N TYR A 16 8.61 33.51 -34.81
CA TYR A 16 9.08 33.39 -33.43
C TYR A 16 9.79 32.06 -33.25
N TYR A 17 11.12 32.08 -33.34
CA TYR A 17 11.98 30.89 -33.16
C TYR A 17 12.52 30.87 -31.73
N GLY A 18 12.67 29.65 -31.18
CA GLY A 18 13.20 29.42 -29.84
C GLY A 18 12.10 29.20 -28.81
N LYS A 19 12.49 29.17 -27.52
CA LYS A 19 11.61 28.91 -26.38
C LYS A 19 11.17 30.20 -25.70
N TYR A 20 9.90 30.28 -25.37
CA TYR A 20 9.28 31.40 -24.70
C TYR A 20 8.66 30.94 -23.39
N ARG A 21 8.69 31.76 -22.37
CA ARG A 21 7.97 31.50 -21.11
C ARG A 21 6.50 31.79 -21.30
N GLY A 22 5.67 30.82 -20.88
CA GLY A 22 4.22 30.94 -20.88
C GLY A 22 3.59 30.45 -19.58
N PHE A 23 2.32 30.74 -19.44
CA PHE A 23 1.47 30.30 -18.33
C PHE A 23 0.22 29.66 -18.91
N VAL A 24 -0.21 28.57 -18.27
CA VAL A 24 -1.45 27.88 -18.67
C VAL A 24 -2.65 28.74 -18.30
N THR A 25 -3.52 29.02 -19.24
CA THR A 25 -4.79 29.75 -19.02
C THR A 25 -6.00 28.85 -19.12
N ASP A 26 -5.87 27.71 -19.81
CA ASP A 26 -6.94 26.72 -19.98
C ASP A 26 -6.32 25.38 -20.32
N ASN A 27 -6.69 24.31 -19.60
CA ASN A 27 -6.25 22.94 -19.80
C ASN A 27 -7.42 21.97 -20.07
N ASP A 28 -8.65 22.47 -20.19
CA ASP A 28 -9.83 21.68 -20.52
C ASP A 28 -9.98 21.55 -22.04
N ASP A 29 -9.09 20.76 -22.63
CA ASP A 29 -9.06 20.50 -24.07
C ASP A 29 -10.29 19.72 -24.55
N PRO A 30 -11.17 20.29 -25.38
CA PRO A 30 -12.39 19.61 -25.86
C PRO A 30 -12.12 18.39 -26.73
N GLU A 31 -10.91 18.23 -27.28
CA GLU A 31 -10.49 17.05 -28.03
C GLU A 31 -9.71 16.04 -27.19
N GLN A 32 -9.47 16.33 -25.89
CA GLN A 32 -8.77 15.44 -24.94
C GLN A 32 -7.39 14.98 -25.41
N ARG A 33 -6.66 15.85 -26.13
CA ARG A 33 -5.34 15.59 -26.68
C ARG A 33 -4.20 16.15 -25.81
N GLY A 34 -4.52 16.72 -24.63
CA GLY A 34 -3.56 17.34 -23.73
C GLY A 34 -3.05 18.67 -24.23
N ARG A 35 -3.81 19.37 -25.10
CA ARG A 35 -3.49 20.73 -25.56
C ARG A 35 -3.78 21.74 -24.43
N LEU A 36 -3.08 22.86 -24.50
CA LEU A 36 -3.21 23.96 -23.54
C LEU A 36 -3.51 25.27 -24.29
N ARG A 37 -4.28 26.16 -23.68
CA ARG A 37 -4.23 27.58 -24.02
C ARG A 37 -3.25 28.28 -23.10
N LEU A 38 -2.45 29.14 -23.68
CA LEU A 38 -1.28 29.72 -22.99
C LEU A 38 -1.27 31.24 -23.15
N MET A 39 -0.90 31.90 -22.08
CA MET A 39 -0.46 33.29 -22.16
C MET A 39 1.06 33.31 -22.35
N VAL A 40 1.53 34.02 -23.40
CA VAL A 40 2.95 34.15 -23.73
C VAL A 40 3.29 35.64 -23.81
N PRO A 41 3.56 36.33 -22.65
CA PRO A 41 3.62 37.76 -22.57
C PRO A 41 4.64 38.42 -23.51
N SER A 42 5.79 37.78 -23.76
CA SER A 42 6.85 38.29 -24.63
C SER A 42 6.52 38.25 -26.12
N VAL A 43 5.45 37.51 -26.53
CA VAL A 43 5.06 37.35 -27.93
C VAL A 43 3.67 37.91 -28.21
N LEU A 44 2.70 37.62 -27.37
CA LEU A 44 1.28 37.91 -27.54
C LEU A 44 0.73 38.89 -26.50
N GLY A 45 1.56 39.37 -25.57
CA GLY A 45 1.08 40.22 -24.45
C GLY A 45 0.06 39.44 -23.60
N GLU A 46 -1.12 40.02 -23.40
CA GLU A 46 -2.22 39.46 -22.60
C GLU A 46 -3.18 38.55 -23.44
N THR A 47 -2.92 38.37 -24.74
CA THR A 47 -3.77 37.59 -25.61
C THR A 47 -3.41 36.11 -25.50
N PRO A 48 -4.34 35.20 -25.10
CA PRO A 48 -4.06 33.77 -25.06
C PRO A 48 -3.81 33.20 -26.46
N THR A 49 -3.02 32.15 -26.54
CA THR A 49 -2.81 31.38 -27.79
C THR A 49 -4.07 30.60 -28.19
N GLY A 50 -4.12 30.10 -29.42
CA GLY A 50 -4.93 28.91 -29.74
C GLY A 50 -4.46 27.70 -28.93
N TRP A 51 -5.08 26.55 -29.18
CA TRP A 51 -4.70 25.30 -28.53
C TRP A 51 -3.29 24.86 -28.92
N ALA A 52 -2.37 24.88 -27.97
CA ALA A 52 -0.98 24.44 -28.12
C ALA A 52 -0.89 22.92 -28.03
N LEU A 53 -0.28 22.27 -29.03
CA LEU A 53 -0.02 20.85 -29.00
C LEU A 53 1.02 20.50 -27.93
N PRO A 54 0.89 19.32 -27.26
CA PRO A 54 1.92 18.83 -26.36
C PRO A 54 3.13 18.25 -27.12
N SER A 55 4.33 18.54 -26.66
CA SER A 55 5.54 17.80 -27.00
C SER A 55 5.90 16.92 -25.82
N LEU A 56 5.47 15.67 -25.86
CA LEU A 56 5.62 14.71 -24.75
C LEU A 56 6.81 13.78 -24.99
N PRO A 57 7.45 13.28 -23.91
CA PRO A 57 8.62 12.40 -24.03
C PRO A 57 8.28 10.99 -24.53
N PHE A 58 7.01 10.58 -24.42
CA PHE A 58 6.54 9.25 -24.86
C PHE A 58 5.06 9.29 -25.24
N GLY A 59 4.72 8.62 -26.36
CA GLY A 59 3.36 8.56 -26.92
C GLY A 59 3.37 8.60 -28.44
N GLY A 60 2.33 9.21 -29.06
CA GLY A 60 2.22 9.45 -30.50
C GLY A 60 1.48 8.35 -31.28
N LEU A 61 1.08 7.26 -30.64
CA LEU A 61 0.15 6.27 -31.17
C LEU A 61 -1.07 6.15 -30.26
N ALA A 62 -2.13 5.49 -30.75
CA ALA A 62 -3.35 5.29 -29.99
C ALA A 62 -3.10 4.43 -28.73
N ASP A 63 -3.76 4.77 -27.65
CA ASP A 63 -3.80 4.04 -26.38
C ASP A 63 -2.43 3.80 -25.73
N GLN A 64 -1.48 4.74 -25.92
CA GLN A 64 -0.17 4.69 -25.26
C GLN A 64 0.44 6.08 -25.09
N GLY A 65 1.11 6.32 -23.98
CA GLY A 65 1.80 7.59 -23.73
C GLY A 65 1.95 7.95 -22.26
N LEU A 66 2.70 9.02 -22.02
CA LEU A 66 2.75 9.72 -20.73
C LEU A 66 1.80 10.91 -20.80
N PHE A 67 0.67 10.82 -20.13
CA PHE A 67 -0.35 11.88 -20.09
C PHE A 67 -0.32 12.64 -18.77
N MET A 68 0.38 13.77 -18.75
CA MET A 68 0.54 14.63 -17.59
C MET A 68 0.37 16.08 -18.04
N VAL A 69 -0.84 16.57 -17.93
CA VAL A 69 -1.21 17.94 -18.37
C VAL A 69 -1.02 18.89 -17.20
N PRO A 70 -0.28 20.02 -17.37
CA PRO A 70 -0.11 21.02 -16.34
C PRO A 70 -1.43 21.69 -15.94
N GLU A 71 -1.54 22.07 -14.68
CA GLU A 71 -2.67 22.83 -14.16
C GLU A 71 -2.70 24.27 -14.70
N VAL A 72 -3.86 24.91 -14.61
CA VAL A 72 -3.98 26.36 -14.85
C VAL A 72 -3.01 27.10 -13.95
N ASP A 73 -2.42 28.21 -14.45
CA ASP A 73 -1.35 28.99 -13.86
C ASP A 73 0.04 28.30 -13.82
N ALA A 74 0.15 27.03 -14.23
CA ALA A 74 1.44 26.37 -14.34
C ALA A 74 2.33 27.06 -15.39
N GLN A 75 3.63 27.06 -15.10
CA GLN A 75 4.66 27.68 -15.94
C GLN A 75 5.18 26.68 -16.95
N VAL A 76 5.11 27.04 -18.24
CA VAL A 76 5.46 26.16 -19.36
C VAL A 76 6.41 26.84 -20.34
N TRP A 77 7.24 26.02 -21.00
CA TRP A 77 7.99 26.44 -22.16
C TRP A 77 7.13 26.29 -23.41
N VAL A 78 7.14 27.34 -24.25
CA VAL A 78 6.34 27.43 -25.47
C VAL A 78 7.25 27.62 -26.68
N GLU A 79 6.99 26.87 -27.72
CA GLU A 79 7.58 27.01 -29.05
C GLU A 79 6.47 27.22 -30.09
N PHE A 80 6.83 27.59 -31.28
CA PHE A 80 5.89 27.78 -32.39
C PHE A 80 6.40 27.01 -33.61
N GLU A 81 5.56 26.13 -34.17
CA GLU A 81 5.93 25.31 -35.33
C GLU A 81 6.38 26.20 -36.50
N ALA A 82 7.60 26.00 -36.98
CA ALA A 82 8.26 26.86 -37.98
C ALA A 82 8.17 28.36 -37.62
N GLY A 83 8.12 28.72 -36.35
CA GLY A 83 7.99 30.10 -35.88
C GLY A 83 6.60 30.74 -36.06
N ASN A 84 5.59 29.97 -36.45
CA ASN A 84 4.24 30.48 -36.68
C ASN A 84 3.44 30.54 -35.37
N VAL A 85 3.14 31.75 -34.93
CA VAL A 85 2.43 32.02 -33.67
C VAL A 85 1.05 31.37 -33.59
N ASN A 86 0.43 31.01 -34.71
CA ASN A 86 -0.85 30.32 -34.74
C ASN A 86 -0.73 28.81 -34.52
N LEU A 87 0.49 28.26 -34.47
CA LEU A 87 0.79 26.83 -34.25
C LEU A 87 1.66 26.66 -33.00
N PRO A 88 1.11 26.98 -31.82
CA PRO A 88 1.85 26.89 -30.57
C PRO A 88 2.04 25.42 -30.15
N ILE A 89 3.19 25.15 -29.50
CA ILE A 89 3.56 23.86 -28.94
C ILE A 89 4.05 24.13 -27.50
N TRP A 90 3.55 23.43 -26.50
CA TRP A 90 4.14 23.41 -25.17
C TRP A 90 5.10 22.24 -25.03
N THR A 91 6.31 22.51 -24.48
CA THR A 91 7.44 21.54 -24.53
C THR A 91 7.98 21.16 -23.17
N GLY A 92 7.22 21.39 -22.10
CA GLY A 92 7.61 21.10 -20.72
C GLY A 92 7.29 22.24 -19.77
N THR A 93 7.62 22.03 -18.49
CA THR A 93 7.38 22.98 -17.40
C THR A 93 8.69 23.51 -16.84
N PHE A 94 8.63 24.57 -16.03
CA PHE A 94 9.76 25.06 -15.25
C PHE A 94 9.27 25.62 -13.91
N TRP A 95 10.16 25.66 -12.93
CA TRP A 95 9.91 26.34 -11.66
C TRP A 95 10.58 27.71 -11.66
N GLN A 96 9.86 28.73 -11.24
CA GLN A 96 10.37 30.11 -11.22
C GLN A 96 11.05 30.45 -9.90
N ALA A 97 10.54 29.92 -8.78
CA ALA A 97 11.06 30.17 -7.45
C ALA A 97 11.67 28.93 -6.80
N SER A 98 12.55 29.12 -5.83
CA SER A 98 13.23 28.04 -5.11
C SER A 98 12.30 27.16 -4.28
N GLY A 99 11.08 27.62 -3.98
CA GLY A 99 10.07 26.85 -3.24
C GLY A 99 9.07 26.09 -4.11
N ASP A 100 9.13 26.25 -5.45
CA ASP A 100 8.19 25.61 -6.37
C ASP A 100 8.37 24.09 -6.51
N PRO A 101 9.61 23.52 -6.49
CA PRO A 101 9.80 22.08 -6.54
C PRO A 101 9.14 21.34 -5.36
N PRO A 102 8.73 20.07 -5.52
CA PRO A 102 8.25 19.25 -4.41
C PRO A 102 9.20 19.28 -3.22
N ALA A 103 8.68 19.48 -2.02
CA ALA A 103 9.50 19.57 -0.79
C ALA A 103 10.34 18.31 -0.55
N GLU A 104 9.87 17.18 -0.99
CA GLU A 104 10.56 15.88 -0.92
C GLU A 104 11.87 15.87 -1.73
N ALA A 105 11.95 16.71 -2.78
CA ALA A 105 13.13 16.83 -3.63
C ALA A 105 14.17 17.83 -3.10
N ALA A 106 13.88 18.54 -1.99
CA ALA A 106 14.74 19.61 -1.44
C ALA A 106 15.96 19.03 -0.70
N LYS A 107 16.86 18.33 -1.42
CA LYS A 107 18.13 17.79 -0.91
C LYS A 107 19.32 18.39 -1.64
N SER A 108 20.45 18.50 -0.97
CA SER A 108 21.72 18.94 -1.53
C SER A 108 22.86 17.99 -1.14
N PRO A 109 23.49 17.28 -2.08
CA PRO A 109 23.15 17.19 -3.51
C PRO A 109 21.79 16.54 -3.75
N PRO A 110 21.18 16.68 -4.95
CA PRO A 110 19.86 16.15 -5.25
C PRO A 110 19.93 14.63 -5.45
N THR A 111 19.60 13.86 -4.41
CA THR A 111 19.54 12.39 -4.42
C THR A 111 18.12 11.86 -4.61
N THR A 112 17.11 12.71 -4.50
CA THR A 112 15.69 12.30 -4.57
C THR A 112 15.09 12.64 -5.93
N ARG A 113 14.30 11.73 -6.52
CA ARG A 113 13.46 11.89 -7.70
C ARG A 113 12.02 11.71 -7.29
N VAL A 114 11.17 12.69 -7.62
CA VAL A 114 9.79 12.74 -7.15
C VAL A 114 8.84 13.05 -8.30
N LEU A 115 7.77 12.29 -8.39
CA LEU A 115 6.55 12.67 -9.08
C LEU A 115 5.49 12.92 -8.02
N LYS A 116 4.96 14.15 -7.98
CA LYS A 116 3.92 14.55 -7.03
C LYS A 116 2.75 15.17 -7.77
N THR A 117 1.56 14.68 -7.51
CA THR A 117 0.33 15.21 -8.12
C THR A 117 -0.22 16.38 -7.31
N PRO A 118 -1.11 17.22 -7.88
CA PRO A 118 -1.74 18.32 -7.15
C PRO A 118 -2.48 17.88 -5.89
N SER A 119 -3.09 16.70 -5.89
CA SER A 119 -3.79 16.13 -4.72
C SER A 119 -2.84 15.52 -3.68
N GLY A 120 -1.53 15.42 -3.96
CA GLY A 120 -0.53 14.91 -3.03
C GLY A 120 -0.20 13.42 -3.15
N HIS A 121 -0.58 12.73 -4.25
CA HIS A 121 0.00 11.41 -4.55
C HIS A 121 1.48 11.55 -4.86
N ILE A 122 2.30 10.63 -4.34
CA ILE A 122 3.75 10.67 -4.49
C ILE A 122 4.28 9.34 -5.01
N LEU A 123 5.15 9.42 -6.02
CA LEU A 123 6.08 8.37 -6.42
C LEU A 123 7.49 8.93 -6.23
N GLN A 124 8.28 8.32 -5.35
CA GLN A 124 9.59 8.83 -4.94
C GLN A 124 10.64 7.73 -5.01
N PHE A 125 11.80 8.11 -5.52
CA PHE A 125 13.04 7.33 -5.46
C PHE A 125 14.07 8.16 -4.71
N ASP A 126 14.68 7.59 -3.68
CA ASP A 126 15.76 8.18 -2.93
C ASP A 126 17.02 7.35 -3.19
N ASP A 127 18.03 7.97 -3.79
CA ASP A 127 19.29 7.32 -4.20
C ASP A 127 20.46 7.74 -3.27
N GLU A 128 20.17 8.17 -2.05
CA GLU A 128 21.19 8.46 -1.06
C GLU A 128 21.86 7.16 -0.60
N SER A 129 23.17 7.06 -0.80
CA SER A 129 23.93 5.83 -0.53
C SER A 129 23.79 5.34 0.92
N GLY A 130 23.30 4.11 1.10
CA GLY A 130 23.01 3.49 2.39
C GLY A 130 21.70 3.94 3.04
N ALA A 131 20.86 4.68 2.27
CA ALA A 131 19.53 5.09 2.66
C ALA A 131 18.58 5.11 1.43
N GLU A 132 18.90 4.26 0.44
CA GLU A 132 18.11 4.10 -0.77
C GLU A 132 16.68 3.71 -0.41
N LYS A 133 15.70 4.39 -1.05
CA LYS A 133 14.30 4.18 -0.72
C LYS A 133 13.40 4.35 -1.94
N PHE A 134 12.49 3.42 -2.12
CA PHE A 134 11.32 3.59 -2.98
C PHE A 134 10.10 3.91 -2.10
N ARG A 135 9.26 4.84 -2.55
CA ARG A 135 8.06 5.25 -1.82
C ARG A 135 6.91 5.54 -2.77
N LEU A 136 5.75 4.94 -2.49
CA LEU A 136 4.46 5.27 -3.09
C LEU A 136 3.52 5.72 -1.98
N ALA A 137 2.99 6.94 -2.07
CA ALA A 137 2.13 7.50 -1.02
C ALA A 137 0.83 8.06 -1.58
N HIS A 138 -0.24 7.81 -0.84
CA HIS A 138 -1.56 8.38 -1.06
C HIS A 138 -1.82 9.51 -0.06
N PRO A 139 -2.47 10.64 -0.45
CA PRO A 139 -2.69 11.79 0.43
C PRO A 139 -3.51 11.48 1.70
N ALA A 140 -4.30 10.40 1.70
CA ALA A 140 -5.03 9.95 2.90
C ALA A 140 -4.14 9.18 3.92
N GLY A 141 -2.83 9.03 3.68
CA GLY A 141 -1.89 8.42 4.61
C GLY A 141 -1.59 6.95 4.37
N THR A 142 -2.11 6.33 3.29
CA THR A 142 -1.66 4.98 2.88
C THR A 142 -0.31 5.10 2.17
N GLU A 143 0.64 4.25 2.55
CA GLU A 143 2.00 4.30 2.02
C GLU A 143 2.56 2.88 1.77
N MET A 144 3.34 2.74 0.70
CA MET A 144 4.20 1.60 0.46
C MET A 144 5.65 2.08 0.35
N THR A 145 6.55 1.42 1.08
CA THR A 145 7.98 1.71 1.03
C THR A 145 8.80 0.46 0.80
N VAL A 146 9.94 0.64 0.15
CA VAL A 146 11.03 -0.35 0.10
C VAL A 146 12.30 0.36 0.57
N ASP A 147 12.97 -0.16 1.59
CA ASP A 147 14.19 0.42 2.15
C ASP A 147 15.47 -0.11 1.48
N GLU A 148 16.62 0.35 1.93
CA GLU A 148 17.95 0.00 1.41
C GLU A 148 18.29 -1.50 1.56
N LYS A 149 17.61 -2.23 2.43
CA LYS A 149 17.76 -3.68 2.62
C LYS A 149 16.79 -4.50 1.79
N GLY A 150 15.86 -3.83 1.11
CA GLY A 150 14.78 -4.46 0.35
C GLY A 150 13.57 -4.85 1.21
N THR A 151 13.48 -4.37 2.45
CA THR A 151 12.29 -4.54 3.29
C THR A 151 11.12 -3.75 2.71
N VAL A 152 9.99 -4.44 2.49
CA VAL A 152 8.75 -3.83 2.00
C VAL A 152 7.82 -3.61 3.17
N ILE A 153 7.31 -2.39 3.29
CA ILE A 153 6.25 -2.04 4.25
C ILE A 153 5.08 -1.44 3.48
N VAL A 154 3.89 -1.98 3.70
CA VAL A 154 2.62 -1.37 3.27
C VAL A 154 1.86 -0.99 4.54
N ALA A 155 1.54 0.29 4.68
CA ALA A 155 0.79 0.82 5.81
C ALA A 155 -0.45 1.55 5.32
N ASP A 156 -1.59 1.35 5.98
CA ASP A 156 -2.78 2.15 5.72
C ASP A 156 -2.87 3.38 6.63
N ALA A 157 -3.84 4.24 6.35
CA ALA A 157 -4.08 5.47 7.10
C ALA A 157 -4.49 5.25 8.57
N LYS A 158 -4.78 4.02 8.99
CA LYS A 158 -5.22 3.66 10.34
C LYS A 158 -4.17 2.90 11.13
N GLY A 159 -3.02 2.62 10.54
CA GLY A 159 -1.91 1.92 11.19
C GLY A 159 -1.93 0.40 11.03
N ASN A 160 -2.77 -0.16 10.13
CA ASN A 160 -2.60 -1.56 9.74
C ASN A 160 -1.38 -1.69 8.83
N THR A 161 -0.55 -2.70 9.06
CA THR A 161 0.69 -2.88 8.30
C THR A 161 0.88 -4.30 7.77
N LEU A 162 1.53 -4.39 6.61
CA LEU A 162 2.15 -5.60 6.09
C LEU A 162 3.63 -5.33 5.91
N THR A 163 4.48 -6.10 6.58
CA THR A 163 5.93 -5.99 6.49
C THR A 163 6.53 -7.29 5.91
N LEU A 164 7.27 -7.16 4.83
CA LEU A 164 8.16 -8.21 4.31
C LEU A 164 9.58 -7.80 4.71
N ASP A 165 10.03 -8.25 5.87
CA ASP A 165 11.30 -7.86 6.47
C ASP A 165 12.44 -8.68 5.86
N ALA A 166 13.18 -8.08 4.93
CA ALA A 166 14.29 -8.73 4.23
C ALA A 166 15.51 -8.94 5.14
N ASP A 167 15.71 -8.07 6.14
CA ASP A 167 16.84 -8.13 7.09
C ASP A 167 16.64 -9.28 8.09
N ALA A 168 15.45 -9.38 8.69
CA ALA A 168 15.15 -10.44 9.66
C ALA A 168 14.59 -11.72 9.01
N GLY A 169 14.31 -11.73 7.71
CA GLY A 169 13.74 -12.88 6.99
C GLY A 169 12.37 -13.30 7.52
N LYS A 170 11.49 -12.34 7.81
CA LYS A 170 10.15 -12.59 8.35
C LYS A 170 9.07 -11.79 7.64
N VAL A 171 7.84 -12.27 7.75
CA VAL A 171 6.62 -11.57 7.32
C VAL A 171 5.78 -11.26 8.55
N VAL A 172 5.32 -10.01 8.65
CA VAL A 172 4.44 -9.56 9.74
C VAL A 172 3.23 -8.87 9.14
N VAL A 173 2.04 -9.27 9.59
CA VAL A 173 0.80 -8.52 9.41
C VAL A 173 0.38 -8.03 10.79
N GLU A 174 0.13 -6.75 10.92
CA GLU A 174 -0.29 -6.14 12.18
C GLU A 174 -1.46 -5.20 11.94
N ASP A 175 -2.49 -5.28 12.75
CA ASP A 175 -3.59 -4.32 12.73
C ASP A 175 -3.40 -3.20 13.74
N SER A 176 -4.18 -2.14 13.60
CA SER A 176 -4.14 -0.97 14.48
C SER A 176 -4.53 -1.25 15.96
N ASN A 177 -5.00 -2.45 16.27
CA ASN A 177 -5.38 -2.89 17.61
C ASN A 177 -4.29 -3.72 18.28
N GLY A 178 -3.19 -4.04 17.57
CA GLY A 178 -2.08 -4.84 18.06
C GLY A 178 -2.27 -6.36 17.86
N ASN A 179 -3.21 -6.78 16.99
CA ASN A 179 -3.29 -8.18 16.56
C ASN A 179 -2.24 -8.43 15.48
N THR A 180 -1.50 -9.55 15.58
CA THR A 180 -0.38 -9.85 14.70
C THR A 180 -0.45 -11.26 14.11
N ILE A 181 0.03 -11.38 12.87
CA ILE A 181 0.43 -12.65 12.25
C ILE A 181 1.91 -12.52 11.89
N THR A 182 2.75 -13.37 12.49
CA THR A 182 4.19 -13.38 12.21
C THR A 182 4.59 -14.74 11.63
N MET A 183 5.27 -14.73 10.50
CA MET A 183 5.91 -15.90 9.90
C MET A 183 7.41 -15.66 9.86
N SER A 184 8.19 -16.60 10.40
CA SER A 184 9.66 -16.51 10.47
C SER A 184 10.30 -17.90 10.36
N SER A 185 11.62 -17.94 10.41
CA SER A 185 12.37 -19.21 10.46
C SER A 185 12.07 -20.06 11.71
N SER A 186 11.57 -19.46 12.79
CA SER A 186 11.17 -20.18 14.01
C SER A 186 9.76 -20.75 13.96
N GLY A 187 8.93 -20.31 13.01
CA GLY A 187 7.56 -20.76 12.84
C GLY A 187 6.58 -19.65 12.54
N THR A 188 5.31 -19.92 12.74
CA THR A 188 4.20 -18.98 12.54
C THR A 188 3.48 -18.74 13.85
N THR A 189 3.21 -17.46 14.16
CA THR A 189 2.47 -17.04 15.33
C THR A 189 1.30 -16.14 14.92
N ILE A 190 0.12 -16.41 15.46
CA ILE A 190 -1.05 -15.53 15.42
C ILE A 190 -1.30 -15.11 16.87
N GLU A 191 -1.28 -13.81 17.14
CA GLU A 191 -1.43 -13.28 18.49
C GLU A 191 -2.34 -12.07 18.50
N ASP A 192 -3.27 -11.99 19.45
CA ASP A 192 -4.11 -10.82 19.66
C ASP A 192 -3.53 -9.87 20.71
N ALA A 193 -4.07 -8.66 20.79
CA ALA A 193 -3.67 -7.65 21.77
C ALA A 193 -3.83 -8.08 23.23
N ASN A 194 -4.59 -9.15 23.52
CA ASN A 194 -4.83 -9.68 24.86
C ASN A 194 -3.89 -10.83 25.21
N GLY A 195 -2.99 -11.23 24.29
CA GLY A 195 -2.04 -12.31 24.49
C GLY A 195 -2.63 -13.71 24.28
N ASN A 196 -3.83 -13.83 23.66
CA ASN A 196 -4.29 -15.10 23.13
C ASN A 196 -3.48 -15.42 21.87
N LYS A 197 -3.02 -16.68 21.75
CA LYS A 197 -1.99 -17.02 20.78
C LYS A 197 -2.18 -18.40 20.21
N VAL A 198 -1.93 -18.54 18.91
CA VAL A 198 -1.67 -19.82 18.22
C VAL A 198 -0.24 -19.76 17.70
N GLU A 199 0.58 -20.69 18.11
CA GLU A 199 1.99 -20.80 17.70
C GLU A 199 2.24 -22.16 17.06
N MET A 200 2.81 -22.14 15.87
CA MET A 200 3.27 -23.31 15.13
C MET A 200 4.80 -23.22 15.02
N ALA A 201 5.51 -24.14 15.68
CA ALA A 201 6.96 -24.20 15.70
C ALA A 201 7.45 -25.64 15.47
N ALA A 202 8.76 -25.84 15.39
CA ALA A 202 9.35 -27.18 15.27
C ALA A 202 8.97 -28.13 16.42
N SER A 203 8.67 -27.59 17.61
CA SER A 203 8.22 -28.35 18.78
C SER A 203 6.75 -28.77 18.73
N GLY A 204 5.95 -28.23 17.78
CA GLY A 204 4.53 -28.52 17.65
C GLY A 204 3.66 -27.25 17.56
N VAL A 205 2.36 -27.44 17.83
CA VAL A 205 1.37 -26.35 17.84
C VAL A 205 0.91 -26.10 19.26
N THR A 206 0.99 -24.84 19.69
CA THR A 206 0.52 -24.37 21.00
C THR A 206 -0.64 -23.40 20.83
N VAL A 207 -1.74 -23.64 21.53
CA VAL A 207 -2.86 -22.71 21.65
C VAL A 207 -2.88 -22.18 23.09
N LYS A 208 -2.77 -20.87 23.25
CA LYS A 208 -2.76 -20.18 24.55
C LYS A 208 -3.89 -19.15 24.63
N GLY A 209 -4.63 -19.15 25.70
CA GLY A 209 -5.68 -18.18 26.03
C GLY A 209 -6.16 -18.38 27.45
N GLN A 210 -7.01 -17.49 27.95
CA GLN A 210 -7.67 -17.65 29.26
C GLN A 210 -8.62 -18.87 29.22
N GLN A 211 -9.26 -19.10 28.07
CA GLN A 211 -10.14 -20.22 27.82
C GLN A 211 -10.02 -20.62 26.35
N VAL A 212 -9.97 -21.93 26.08
CA VAL A 212 -10.05 -22.50 24.74
C VAL A 212 -11.30 -23.35 24.66
N VAL A 213 -12.23 -23.00 23.79
CA VAL A 213 -13.45 -23.77 23.52
C VAL A 213 -13.31 -24.38 22.12
N VAL A 214 -13.47 -25.71 22.02
CA VAL A 214 -13.55 -26.44 20.76
C VAL A 214 -14.99 -26.85 20.57
N ASP A 215 -15.75 -26.10 19.79
CA ASP A 215 -17.15 -26.39 19.42
C ASP A 215 -17.19 -27.09 18.09
N ALA A 216 -17.38 -28.41 18.09
CA ALA A 216 -17.39 -29.25 16.91
C ALA A 216 -18.28 -30.46 17.12
N GLN A 217 -18.87 -31.02 16.05
CA GLN A 217 -19.63 -32.28 16.11
C GLN A 217 -18.79 -33.44 16.60
N THR A 218 -17.51 -33.48 16.28
CA THR A 218 -16.55 -34.52 16.70
C THR A 218 -15.17 -33.89 16.89
N VAL A 219 -14.53 -34.20 18.01
CA VAL A 219 -13.14 -33.87 18.30
C VAL A 219 -12.35 -35.15 18.36
N MET A 220 -11.36 -35.36 17.50
CA MET A 220 -10.49 -36.52 17.47
C MET A 220 -9.13 -36.16 18.08
N LEU A 221 -8.79 -36.76 19.19
CA LEU A 221 -7.46 -36.66 19.81
C LEU A 221 -6.59 -37.86 19.39
N ALA A 222 -5.33 -37.59 19.03
CA ALA A 222 -4.39 -38.59 18.51
C ALA A 222 -4.76 -39.19 17.12
N GLY A 223 -5.56 -38.48 16.30
CA GLY A 223 -5.90 -38.89 14.92
C GLY A 223 -7.14 -39.75 14.80
N GLN A 224 -7.35 -40.32 13.59
CA GLN A 224 -8.49 -41.20 13.33
C GLN A 224 -8.31 -42.56 13.99
N GLY A 225 -9.37 -43.10 14.61
CA GLY A 225 -9.37 -44.44 15.23
C GLY A 225 -9.06 -44.42 16.72
N GLY A 226 -9.04 -43.24 17.36
CA GLY A 226 -8.97 -43.15 18.83
C GLY A 226 -10.24 -43.70 19.51
N GLU A 227 -10.10 -44.10 20.76
CA GLU A 227 -11.24 -44.56 21.59
C GLU A 227 -12.02 -43.32 22.16
N PRO A 228 -13.33 -43.49 22.41
CA PRO A 228 -14.13 -42.44 23.03
C PRO A 228 -13.58 -42.05 24.42
N ILE A 229 -13.52 -40.75 24.68
CA ILE A 229 -13.15 -40.23 26.00
C ILE A 229 -14.32 -40.37 26.95
N ILE A 230 -14.04 -40.91 28.16
CA ILE A 230 -15.03 -41.08 29.20
C ILE A 230 -15.52 -39.69 29.68
N LYS A 231 -16.84 -39.47 29.69
CA LYS A 231 -17.45 -38.30 30.37
C LYS A 231 -17.32 -38.52 31.88
N GLY A 232 -16.35 -37.84 32.48
CA GLY A 232 -15.94 -38.12 33.86
C GLY A 232 -17.09 -38.05 34.87
N GLN A 233 -17.90 -36.98 34.82
CA GLN A 233 -19.05 -36.81 35.72
C GLN A 233 -20.11 -37.89 35.55
N SER A 234 -20.45 -38.24 34.30
CA SER A 234 -21.43 -39.27 33.99
C SER A 234 -20.93 -40.65 34.41
N PHE A 235 -19.64 -40.93 34.19
CA PHE A 235 -18.99 -42.17 34.61
C PHE A 235 -18.98 -42.30 36.14
N LEU A 236 -18.63 -41.24 36.86
CA LEU A 236 -18.62 -41.28 38.35
C LEU A 236 -20.02 -41.50 38.92
N THR A 237 -21.06 -40.92 38.33
CA THR A 237 -22.46 -41.17 38.71
C THR A 237 -22.83 -42.63 38.52
N LEU A 238 -22.50 -43.19 37.38
CA LEU A 238 -22.74 -44.60 37.09
C LEU A 238 -21.94 -45.52 38.02
N PHE A 239 -20.67 -45.17 38.27
CA PHE A 239 -19.78 -45.97 39.14
C PHE A 239 -20.27 -45.93 40.58
N ALA A 240 -20.71 -44.78 41.13
CA ALA A 240 -21.18 -44.61 42.49
C ALA A 240 -22.49 -45.32 42.79
N THR A 241 -23.25 -45.71 41.77
CA THR A 241 -24.58 -46.33 41.92
C THR A 241 -24.59 -47.82 41.53
N HIS A 242 -23.50 -48.35 40.92
CA HIS A 242 -23.51 -49.76 40.50
C HIS A 242 -23.49 -50.71 41.69
N VAL A 243 -24.13 -51.86 41.52
CA VAL A 243 -24.20 -52.95 42.50
C VAL A 243 -23.85 -54.27 41.83
N HIS A 244 -23.37 -55.22 42.61
CA HIS A 244 -23.07 -56.56 42.14
C HIS A 244 -24.14 -57.56 42.58
N PRO A 245 -24.60 -58.49 41.75
CA PRO A 245 -25.49 -59.55 42.18
C PRO A 245 -24.72 -60.55 43.09
N SER A 246 -25.38 -61.03 44.16
CA SER A 246 -24.85 -62.10 45.00
C SER A 246 -25.97 -63.04 45.40
N ALA A 247 -25.59 -64.22 45.93
CA ALA A 247 -26.54 -65.22 46.39
C ALA A 247 -27.44 -64.74 47.55
N MET A 248 -27.04 -63.63 48.21
CA MET A 248 -27.77 -63.02 49.34
C MET A 248 -28.49 -61.78 48.96
N GLY A 249 -28.61 -61.44 47.65
CA GLY A 249 -29.14 -60.21 47.12
C GLY A 249 -28.06 -59.28 46.52
N PRO A 250 -28.42 -58.15 45.89
CA PRO A 250 -27.42 -57.23 45.35
C PRO A 250 -26.60 -56.57 46.47
N THR A 251 -25.33 -56.29 46.19
CA THR A 251 -24.47 -55.50 47.11
C THR A 251 -24.99 -54.09 47.28
N GLY A 252 -24.57 -53.41 48.33
CA GLY A 252 -24.71 -51.95 48.40
C GLY A 252 -23.85 -51.26 47.31
N PRO A 253 -24.14 -50.02 47.01
CA PRO A 253 -23.30 -49.20 46.10
C PRO A 253 -21.89 -49.03 46.73
N PRO A 254 -20.88 -48.71 45.92
CA PRO A 254 -19.54 -48.36 46.39
C PRO A 254 -19.57 -47.22 47.42
N ILE A 255 -18.71 -47.31 48.42
CA ILE A 255 -18.52 -46.20 49.38
C ILE A 255 -17.63 -45.15 48.68
N PRO A 256 -18.09 -43.88 48.56
CA PRO A 256 -17.28 -42.85 47.93
C PRO A 256 -15.91 -42.67 48.62
N GLN A 257 -14.83 -42.68 47.85
CA GLN A 257 -13.45 -42.56 48.34
C GLN A 257 -12.77 -41.26 47.88
N GLY A 258 -13.54 -40.24 47.41
CA GLY A 258 -13.01 -38.99 46.93
C GLY A 258 -12.82 -38.92 45.39
N GLU A 259 -13.54 -39.77 44.65
CA GLU A 259 -13.46 -39.89 43.18
C GLU A 259 -13.67 -38.57 42.47
N MET A 260 -14.52 -37.69 43.05
CA MET A 260 -14.76 -36.34 42.52
C MET A 260 -13.49 -35.50 42.46
N SER A 261 -12.53 -35.69 43.34
CA SER A 261 -11.25 -35.00 43.36
C SER A 261 -10.28 -35.40 42.26
N THR A 262 -10.59 -36.51 41.55
CA THR A 262 -9.78 -37.00 40.44
C THR A 262 -10.20 -36.43 39.08
N LEU A 263 -11.30 -35.69 39.03
CA LEU A 263 -11.75 -35.02 37.80
C LEU A 263 -10.89 -33.79 37.50
N SER A 264 -10.55 -33.61 36.24
CA SER A 264 -9.89 -32.38 35.80
C SER A 264 -10.85 -31.21 35.90
N MET A 265 -10.42 -30.13 36.56
CA MET A 265 -11.10 -28.84 36.57
C MET A 265 -10.68 -27.96 35.39
N LYS A 266 -9.68 -28.42 34.58
CA LYS A 266 -9.12 -27.65 33.44
C LYS A 266 -9.58 -28.17 32.09
N VAL A 267 -9.90 -29.48 32.00
CA VAL A 267 -10.39 -30.09 30.78
C VAL A 267 -11.81 -30.60 31.05
N MET A 268 -12.79 -30.08 30.35
CA MET A 268 -14.21 -30.45 30.48
C MET A 268 -14.74 -30.89 29.11
N THR A 269 -15.58 -31.94 29.11
CA THR A 269 -16.32 -32.44 27.94
C THR A 269 -17.82 -32.32 28.20
N SER A 270 -18.56 -31.88 27.21
CA SER A 270 -20.04 -31.83 27.25
C SER A 270 -20.68 -33.16 26.89
#